data_f46dc16bd868a12a043c9e73cbd6f6a2
#
_entry.id   f46dc16bd868a12a043c9e73cbd6f6a2
#
_cell.length_a   1.000
_cell.length_b   1.000
_cell.length_c   1.000
_cell.angle_alpha   90.00
_cell.angle_beta   90.00
_cell.angle_gamma   90.00
#
_symmetry.space_group_name_H-M   'P 1'
#
loop_
_entity.id
_entity.type
_entity.pdbx_description
1 polymer ?
#
loop_
_entity_poly.entity_id
_entity_poly.type
_entity_poly.pdbx_seq_one_letter_code
_entity_poly.pdbx_strand_id
1 'polypeptide(L)'
;MRKKHFPIFCLSILFFASCERAFMEQDEPKDPISVFDYLWNKVDQQYAFFDVKGVDWDSVREIYRPKVYDDMDKESLFHICAAMLNTLQDDHTNLFSSFDVSRNDSVYYRMIAHKNIDEKVVILNYLTLNHHSTGAFSHNAIRNGKVAYVRYDSFENTISEAVLKNIVNRYKDCQGMIIDLRQNSGGSINNIRILLSIFDNHKQPLYATQIKSGKEHDAFTDLETVCATDTCILETPYNKPVAVLIDRGSYSATSFFALCTMGYPNIRLFGDYSGGGLGLPNGGALPNGWVYRFSITRTIAIDGHNYENGVPPTERVILDPTCVAQGIDNVIEAAADWILN
;
A
#
# COMPACT_ATOMS: atom_id res chain seq x y z
N MET A 1 25.43 -45.59 -70.12
CA MET A 1 24.65 -45.98 -68.96
C MET A 1 24.57 -44.79 -68.01
N ARG A 2 23.41 -44.09 -67.98
CA ARG A 2 23.15 -42.92 -67.11
C ARG A 2 22.45 -43.42 -65.83
N LYS A 3 23.08 -43.24 -64.68
CA LYS A 3 22.47 -43.50 -63.38
C LYS A 3 21.62 -42.27 -63.00
N LYS A 4 20.32 -42.53 -62.78
CA LYS A 4 19.36 -41.53 -62.26
C LYS A 4 19.52 -41.43 -60.73
N HIS A 5 19.89 -40.28 -60.23
CA HIS A 5 19.77 -39.96 -58.82
C HIS A 5 18.36 -39.48 -58.54
N PHE A 6 17.65 -40.13 -57.64
CA PHE A 6 16.36 -39.74 -57.06
C PHE A 6 16.60 -38.89 -55.81
N PRO A 7 16.03 -37.72 -55.63
CA PRO A 7 16.29 -36.96 -54.45
C PRO A 7 15.42 -37.43 -53.28
N ILE A 8 16.07 -37.86 -52.23
CA ILE A 8 15.49 -38.07 -50.90
C ILE A 8 15.38 -36.68 -50.27
N PHE A 9 14.25 -35.98 -50.49
CA PHE A 9 14.02 -34.65 -49.87
C PHE A 9 12.51 -34.41 -49.61
N CYS A 10 11.88 -35.32 -48.85
CA CYS A 10 10.48 -35.12 -48.45
C CYS A 10 10.06 -35.87 -47.18
N LEU A 11 10.96 -36.07 -46.20
CA LEU A 11 10.52 -36.72 -44.95
C LEU A 11 10.94 -36.03 -43.64
N SER A 12 11.45 -34.81 -43.69
CA SER A 12 11.89 -34.07 -42.47
C SER A 12 11.00 -32.90 -42.06
N ILE A 13 9.87 -32.66 -42.73
CA ILE A 13 8.99 -31.50 -42.41
C ILE A 13 7.80 -31.86 -41.50
N LEU A 14 7.52 -33.16 -41.30
CA LEU A 14 6.35 -33.59 -40.53
C LEU A 14 6.62 -33.79 -39.02
N PHE A 15 7.86 -33.62 -38.54
CA PHE A 15 8.19 -33.78 -37.10
C PHE A 15 8.25 -32.49 -36.31
N PHE A 16 8.24 -31.30 -36.95
CA PHE A 16 8.30 -30.03 -36.21
C PHE A 16 6.93 -29.51 -35.76
N ALA A 17 5.84 -29.95 -36.34
CA ALA A 17 4.49 -29.49 -35.97
C ALA A 17 3.87 -30.22 -34.77
N SER A 18 4.51 -31.31 -34.29
CA SER A 18 4.00 -32.12 -33.18
C SER A 18 4.63 -31.78 -31.82
N CYS A 19 5.77 -31.08 -31.78
CA CYS A 19 6.44 -30.77 -30.52
C CYS A 19 5.98 -29.46 -29.88
N GLU A 20 5.46 -28.50 -30.62
CA GLU A 20 4.98 -27.25 -30.03
C GLU A 20 3.76 -27.43 -29.12
N ARG A 21 2.83 -28.33 -29.50
CA ARG A 21 1.64 -28.62 -28.66
C ARG A 21 1.93 -29.42 -27.39
N ALA A 22 3.06 -30.10 -27.31
CA ALA A 22 3.43 -30.90 -26.12
C ALA A 22 4.15 -30.08 -25.05
N PHE A 23 4.56 -28.85 -25.35
CA PHE A 23 5.23 -27.91 -24.43
C PHE A 23 4.42 -26.66 -24.13
N MET A 24 3.26 -26.44 -24.79
CA MET A 24 2.33 -25.37 -24.40
C MET A 24 1.45 -25.93 -23.29
N GLU A 25 1.47 -25.29 -22.11
CA GLU A 25 0.45 -25.52 -21.11
C GLU A 25 -0.92 -25.31 -21.77
N GLN A 26 -1.85 -26.26 -21.52
CA GLN A 26 -3.20 -26.10 -22.05
C GLN A 26 -3.79 -24.83 -21.45
N ASP A 27 -4.37 -23.98 -22.31
CA ASP A 27 -5.14 -22.82 -21.84
C ASP A 27 -6.20 -23.30 -20.85
N GLU A 28 -6.20 -22.69 -19.69
CA GLU A 28 -7.22 -22.97 -18.67
C GLU A 28 -8.62 -22.69 -19.23
N PRO A 29 -9.62 -23.52 -18.90
CA PRO A 29 -10.99 -23.30 -19.36
C PRO A 29 -11.53 -21.95 -18.94
N LYS A 30 -12.34 -21.33 -19.80
CA LYS A 30 -12.90 -19.97 -19.61
C LYS A 30 -14.35 -19.96 -19.11
N ASP A 31 -14.91 -21.15 -18.83
CA ASP A 31 -16.24 -21.28 -18.27
C ASP A 31 -16.30 -20.69 -16.84
N PRO A 32 -17.48 -20.31 -16.36
CA PRO A 32 -17.62 -19.65 -15.07
C PRO A 32 -17.07 -20.47 -13.89
N ILE A 33 -17.25 -21.77 -13.90
CA ILE A 33 -16.80 -22.68 -12.85
C ILE A 33 -15.27 -22.69 -12.78
N SER A 34 -14.60 -22.89 -13.91
CA SER A 34 -13.14 -22.90 -14.02
C SER A 34 -12.52 -21.57 -13.63
N VAL A 35 -13.12 -20.45 -14.04
CA VAL A 35 -12.66 -19.09 -13.66
C VAL A 35 -12.74 -18.88 -12.16
N PHE A 36 -13.86 -19.27 -11.52
CA PHE A 36 -14.02 -19.16 -10.07
C PHE A 36 -13.01 -20.04 -9.32
N ASP A 37 -12.90 -21.32 -9.70
CA ASP A 37 -11.99 -22.26 -9.04
C ASP A 37 -10.51 -21.84 -9.24
N TYR A 38 -10.16 -21.29 -10.40
CA TYR A 38 -8.83 -20.74 -10.65
C TYR A 38 -8.52 -19.57 -9.71
N LEU A 39 -9.44 -18.58 -9.60
CA LEU A 39 -9.27 -17.43 -8.71
C LEU A 39 -9.16 -17.87 -7.26
N TRP A 40 -10.06 -18.76 -6.79
CA TRP A 40 -10.05 -19.28 -5.43
C TRP A 40 -8.70 -19.96 -5.11
N ASN A 41 -8.21 -20.85 -6.00
CA ASN A 41 -6.94 -21.53 -5.83
C ASN A 41 -5.73 -20.55 -5.82
N LYS A 42 -5.76 -19.49 -6.63
CA LYS A 42 -4.68 -18.48 -6.62
C LYS A 42 -4.62 -17.73 -5.29
N VAL A 43 -5.76 -17.35 -4.77
CA VAL A 43 -5.84 -16.70 -3.45
C VAL A 43 -5.41 -17.67 -2.36
N ASP A 44 -5.91 -18.90 -2.34
CA ASP A 44 -5.57 -19.95 -1.39
C ASP A 44 -4.05 -20.15 -1.27
N GLN A 45 -3.37 -20.24 -2.42
CA GLN A 45 -1.95 -20.51 -2.46
C GLN A 45 -1.05 -19.30 -2.20
N GLN A 46 -1.53 -18.07 -2.43
CA GLN A 46 -0.66 -16.91 -2.52
C GLN A 46 -1.05 -15.74 -1.60
N TYR A 47 -2.25 -15.71 -1.04
CA TYR A 47 -2.65 -14.65 -0.12
C TYR A 47 -1.90 -14.75 1.21
N ALA A 48 -1.39 -13.60 1.69
CA ALA A 48 -0.45 -13.59 2.81
C ALA A 48 -1.09 -13.48 4.20
N PHE A 49 -2.40 -13.20 4.32
CA PHE A 49 -2.95 -12.70 5.59
C PHE A 49 -4.19 -13.45 6.13
N PHE A 50 -4.42 -14.71 5.76
CA PHE A 50 -5.57 -15.45 6.26
C PHE A 50 -5.66 -15.48 7.78
N ASP A 51 -4.55 -15.74 8.47
CA ASP A 51 -4.45 -15.75 9.93
C ASP A 51 -4.62 -14.35 10.54
N VAL A 52 -4.01 -13.31 9.95
CA VAL A 52 -4.10 -11.92 10.43
C VAL A 52 -5.52 -11.36 10.27
N LYS A 53 -6.23 -11.76 9.21
CA LYS A 53 -7.62 -11.37 8.93
C LYS A 53 -8.64 -12.31 9.59
N GLY A 54 -8.21 -13.46 10.10
CA GLY A 54 -9.09 -14.45 10.72
C GLY A 54 -10.07 -15.10 9.74
N VAL A 55 -9.65 -15.29 8.47
CA VAL A 55 -10.50 -15.82 7.40
C VAL A 55 -10.18 -17.30 7.20
N ASP A 56 -11.19 -18.14 7.35
CA ASP A 56 -11.21 -19.53 6.91
C ASP A 56 -11.60 -19.59 5.44
N TRP A 57 -10.60 -19.76 4.57
CA TRP A 57 -10.76 -19.67 3.12
C TRP A 57 -11.53 -20.87 2.54
N ASP A 58 -11.43 -22.05 3.14
CA ASP A 58 -12.23 -23.22 2.76
C ASP A 58 -13.72 -22.97 3.04
N SER A 59 -14.07 -22.44 4.20
CA SER A 59 -15.44 -22.04 4.52
C SER A 59 -15.97 -20.99 3.55
N VAL A 60 -15.14 -20.04 3.09
CA VAL A 60 -15.52 -19.08 2.06
C VAL A 60 -15.85 -19.80 0.74
N ARG A 61 -15.09 -20.81 0.34
CA ARG A 61 -15.40 -21.63 -0.84
C ARG A 61 -16.74 -22.32 -0.74
N GLU A 62 -17.02 -22.93 0.40
CA GLU A 62 -18.30 -23.62 0.65
C GLU A 62 -19.51 -22.69 0.48
N ILE A 63 -19.34 -21.39 0.82
CA ILE A 63 -20.41 -20.37 0.70
C ILE A 63 -20.59 -19.90 -0.75
N TYR A 64 -19.51 -19.69 -1.49
CA TYR A 64 -19.56 -19.00 -2.78
C TYR A 64 -19.57 -19.95 -3.97
N ARG A 65 -18.87 -21.10 -3.93
CA ARG A 65 -18.79 -22.05 -5.05
C ARG A 65 -20.15 -22.60 -5.51
N PRO A 66 -21.11 -22.92 -4.62
CA PRO A 66 -22.42 -23.40 -5.03
C PRO A 66 -23.28 -22.38 -5.80
N LYS A 67 -22.91 -21.09 -5.77
CA LYS A 67 -23.60 -20.02 -6.48
C LYS A 67 -23.17 -19.89 -7.96
N VAL A 68 -22.10 -20.61 -8.36
CA VAL A 68 -21.54 -20.56 -9.72
C VAL A 68 -21.97 -21.78 -10.52
N TYR A 69 -22.48 -21.58 -11.73
CA TYR A 69 -22.94 -22.60 -12.67
C TYR A 69 -22.50 -22.27 -14.10
N ASP A 70 -22.52 -23.28 -15.01
CA ASP A 70 -21.88 -23.21 -16.32
C ASP A 70 -22.41 -22.10 -17.25
N ASP A 71 -23.72 -21.85 -17.23
CA ASP A 71 -24.38 -20.87 -18.11
C ASP A 71 -24.51 -19.48 -17.47
N MET A 72 -23.75 -19.20 -16.41
CA MET A 72 -23.79 -17.91 -15.71
C MET A 72 -23.27 -16.77 -16.60
N ASP A 73 -23.97 -15.63 -16.57
CA ASP A 73 -23.50 -14.42 -17.23
C ASP A 73 -22.27 -13.80 -16.52
N LYS A 74 -21.53 -12.99 -17.29
CA LYS A 74 -20.26 -12.43 -16.80
C LYS A 74 -20.41 -11.48 -15.62
N GLU A 75 -21.48 -10.68 -15.56
CA GLU A 75 -21.72 -9.75 -14.46
C GLU A 75 -22.00 -10.48 -13.16
N SER A 76 -22.89 -11.49 -13.22
CA SER A 76 -23.20 -12.35 -12.07
C SER A 76 -21.97 -13.08 -11.54
N LEU A 77 -21.15 -13.65 -12.43
CA LEU A 77 -19.87 -14.27 -12.05
C LEU A 77 -18.93 -13.27 -11.39
N PHE A 78 -18.79 -12.06 -11.99
CA PHE A 78 -17.93 -11.01 -11.44
C PHE A 78 -18.34 -10.64 -10.01
N HIS A 79 -19.63 -10.41 -9.79
CA HIS A 79 -20.14 -10.04 -8.45
C HIS A 79 -19.95 -11.15 -7.41
N ILE A 80 -20.06 -12.43 -7.80
CA ILE A 80 -19.78 -13.54 -6.89
C ILE A 80 -18.30 -13.61 -6.55
N CYS A 81 -17.41 -13.52 -7.55
CA CYS A 81 -15.97 -13.49 -7.35
C CYS A 81 -15.54 -12.27 -6.50
N ALA A 82 -16.09 -11.09 -6.78
CA ALA A 82 -15.84 -9.88 -6.02
C ALA A 82 -16.28 -10.01 -4.55
N ALA A 83 -17.49 -10.55 -4.31
CA ALA A 83 -18.01 -10.78 -2.97
C ALA A 83 -17.17 -11.81 -2.20
N MET A 84 -16.68 -12.86 -2.87
CA MET A 84 -15.72 -13.82 -2.30
C MET A 84 -14.44 -13.13 -1.87
N LEU A 85 -13.82 -12.33 -2.74
CA LEU A 85 -12.59 -11.60 -2.44
C LEU A 85 -12.78 -10.58 -1.31
N ASN A 86 -13.93 -9.92 -1.24
CA ASN A 86 -14.24 -8.92 -0.22
C ASN A 86 -14.31 -9.50 1.20
N THR A 87 -14.45 -10.83 1.36
CA THR A 87 -14.36 -11.47 2.69
C THR A 87 -12.99 -11.31 3.34
N LEU A 88 -11.93 -11.08 2.54
CA LEU A 88 -10.57 -10.87 3.01
C LEU A 88 -10.38 -9.52 3.72
N GLN A 89 -11.27 -8.55 3.53
CA GLN A 89 -11.21 -7.22 4.14
C GLN A 89 -9.84 -6.54 3.97
N ASP A 90 -9.26 -6.67 2.78
CA ASP A 90 -7.96 -6.15 2.37
C ASP A 90 -8.16 -5.29 1.12
N ASP A 91 -7.86 -3.99 1.21
CA ASP A 91 -8.06 -3.02 0.12
C ASP A 91 -7.05 -3.21 -1.04
N HIS A 92 -5.97 -3.96 -0.79
CA HIS A 92 -5.08 -4.43 -1.85
C HIS A 92 -5.65 -5.61 -2.63
N THR A 93 -6.80 -6.18 -2.22
CA THR A 93 -7.48 -7.28 -2.92
C THR A 93 -8.54 -6.74 -3.87
N ASN A 94 -8.33 -6.92 -5.17
CA ASN A 94 -9.21 -6.39 -6.19
C ASN A 94 -9.37 -7.37 -7.37
N LEU A 95 -10.53 -7.30 -8.02
CA LEU A 95 -10.83 -7.93 -9.30
C LEU A 95 -11.17 -6.82 -10.31
N PHE A 96 -10.57 -6.87 -11.48
CA PHE A 96 -10.74 -5.89 -12.55
C PHE A 96 -11.32 -6.60 -13.78
N SER A 97 -12.36 -6.03 -14.35
CA SER A 97 -12.93 -6.41 -15.65
C SER A 97 -12.98 -5.21 -16.58
N SER A 98 -13.49 -5.40 -17.79
CA SER A 98 -13.72 -4.29 -18.72
C SER A 98 -14.93 -3.42 -18.35
N PHE A 99 -15.75 -3.86 -17.41
CA PHE A 99 -17.02 -3.20 -17.02
C PHE A 99 -17.11 -2.85 -15.54
N ASP A 100 -16.29 -3.46 -14.67
CA ASP A 100 -16.34 -3.18 -13.22
C ASP A 100 -15.00 -3.46 -12.53
N VAL A 101 -14.84 -2.89 -11.32
CA VAL A 101 -13.70 -3.09 -10.42
C VAL A 101 -14.23 -3.40 -9.02
N SER A 102 -13.84 -4.55 -8.46
CA SER A 102 -14.20 -4.88 -7.09
C SER A 102 -13.46 -4.00 -6.08
N ARG A 103 -14.14 -3.61 -5.02
CA ARG A 103 -13.59 -2.87 -3.89
C ARG A 103 -14.15 -3.44 -2.58
N ASN A 104 -13.34 -3.40 -1.54
CA ASN A 104 -13.82 -3.75 -0.21
C ASN A 104 -14.52 -2.54 0.43
N ASP A 105 -15.84 -2.49 0.34
CA ASP A 105 -16.65 -1.40 0.86
C ASP A 105 -16.45 -1.16 2.37
N SER A 106 -16.25 -2.22 3.16
CA SER A 106 -16.07 -2.09 4.60
C SER A 106 -14.80 -1.35 4.99
N VAL A 107 -13.70 -1.55 4.23
CA VAL A 107 -12.46 -0.79 4.40
C VAL A 107 -12.67 0.67 4.04
N TYR A 108 -13.29 0.92 2.90
CA TYR A 108 -13.59 2.28 2.44
C TYR A 108 -14.47 3.05 3.45
N TYR A 109 -15.56 2.45 3.94
CA TYR A 109 -16.43 3.10 4.93
C TYR A 109 -15.71 3.37 6.26
N ARG A 110 -14.84 2.47 6.72
CA ARG A 110 -14.05 2.71 7.94
C ARG A 110 -13.10 3.88 7.77
N MET A 111 -12.45 4.02 6.61
CA MET A 111 -11.55 5.14 6.32
C MET A 111 -12.29 6.48 6.31
N ILE A 112 -13.52 6.52 5.76
CA ILE A 112 -14.36 7.73 5.75
C ILE A 112 -14.97 8.00 7.13
N ALA A 113 -15.55 6.98 7.78
CA ALA A 113 -16.20 7.14 9.07
C ALA A 113 -15.25 7.54 10.19
N HIS A 114 -13.96 7.21 10.07
CA HIS A 114 -12.91 7.51 11.04
C HIS A 114 -11.92 8.56 10.54
N LYS A 115 -12.37 9.46 9.67
CA LYS A 115 -11.58 10.58 9.20
C LYS A 115 -11.18 11.50 10.36
N ASN A 116 -9.86 11.68 10.57
CA ASN A 116 -9.30 12.41 11.70
C ASN A 116 -8.76 13.79 11.29
N ILE A 117 -9.40 14.43 10.33
CA ILE A 117 -9.03 15.74 9.78
C ILE A 117 -10.27 16.50 9.32
N ASP A 118 -10.29 17.82 9.52
CA ASP A 118 -11.18 18.74 8.82
C ASP A 118 -10.38 19.57 7.80
N GLU A 119 -10.55 19.25 6.52
CA GLU A 119 -9.81 19.90 5.43
C GLU A 119 -10.00 21.42 5.41
N LYS A 120 -11.19 21.89 5.73
CA LYS A 120 -11.50 23.33 5.73
C LYS A 120 -10.72 24.05 6.84
N VAL A 121 -10.66 23.47 8.03
CA VAL A 121 -9.89 24.02 9.15
C VAL A 121 -8.40 24.04 8.80
N VAL A 122 -7.88 22.96 8.24
CA VAL A 122 -6.47 22.89 7.83
C VAL A 122 -6.13 23.94 6.78
N ILE A 123 -6.94 24.07 5.73
CA ILE A 123 -6.68 25.03 4.65
C ILE A 123 -6.77 26.46 5.15
N LEU A 124 -7.75 26.80 5.97
CA LEU A 124 -7.99 28.17 6.37
C LEU A 124 -7.07 28.66 7.51
N ASN A 125 -6.72 27.77 8.46
CA ASN A 125 -6.09 28.19 9.71
C ASN A 125 -4.64 27.74 9.86
N TYR A 126 -4.19 26.70 9.14
CA TYR A 126 -2.81 26.20 9.21
C TYR A 126 -2.03 26.44 7.92
N LEU A 127 -2.56 26.04 6.77
CA LEU A 127 -1.96 26.39 5.49
C LEU A 127 -2.14 27.87 5.17
N THR A 128 -3.35 28.39 5.36
CA THR A 128 -3.79 29.74 4.96
C THR A 128 -3.77 29.99 3.44
N LEU A 129 -4.36 31.08 2.98
CA LEU A 129 -4.38 31.43 1.56
C LEU A 129 -2.99 31.78 1.00
N ASN A 130 -2.03 32.05 1.87
CA ASN A 130 -0.67 32.45 1.51
C ASN A 130 0.36 31.30 1.73
N HIS A 131 -0.09 30.06 1.84
CA HIS A 131 0.82 28.93 1.98
C HIS A 131 1.71 28.77 0.75
N HIS A 132 2.81 28.04 0.94
CA HIS A 132 3.69 27.68 -0.15
C HIS A 132 3.31 26.31 -0.71
N SER A 133 3.45 26.14 -2.03
CA SER A 133 3.38 24.84 -2.71
C SER A 133 4.73 24.57 -3.36
N THR A 134 5.35 23.45 -3.00
CA THR A 134 6.65 23.03 -3.53
C THR A 134 6.57 21.57 -3.97
N GLY A 135 6.49 21.33 -5.27
CA GLY A 135 6.20 20.00 -5.81
C GLY A 135 4.83 19.49 -5.31
N ALA A 136 4.83 18.32 -4.71
CA ALA A 136 3.63 17.69 -4.17
C ALA A 136 3.25 18.12 -2.73
N PHE A 137 3.97 19.10 -2.18
CA PHE A 137 3.80 19.53 -0.79
C PHE A 137 3.11 20.89 -0.72
N SER A 138 2.13 21.00 0.19
CA SER A 138 1.57 22.27 0.65
C SER A 138 2.10 22.55 2.05
N HIS A 139 2.68 23.73 2.29
CA HIS A 139 3.36 23.97 3.56
C HIS A 139 3.32 25.43 4.02
N ASN A 140 3.41 25.63 5.33
CA ASN A 140 3.44 26.94 5.97
C ASN A 140 4.20 26.84 7.31
N ALA A 141 4.54 27.98 7.89
CA ALA A 141 4.98 28.05 9.28
C ALA A 141 3.81 28.40 10.20
N ILE A 142 3.64 27.65 11.28
CA ILE A 142 2.61 27.84 12.29
C ILE A 142 3.22 28.20 13.65
N ARG A 143 2.40 28.47 14.67
CA ARG A 143 2.88 28.83 16.01
C ARG A 143 3.89 29.98 16.00
N ASN A 144 3.52 31.09 15.32
CA ASN A 144 4.37 32.28 15.15
C ASN A 144 5.73 31.97 14.49
N GLY A 145 5.73 31.10 13.50
CA GLY A 145 6.94 30.74 12.75
C GLY A 145 7.86 29.72 13.40
N LYS A 146 7.43 29.12 14.54
CA LYS A 146 8.27 28.17 15.28
C LYS A 146 8.17 26.73 14.82
N VAL A 147 7.08 26.33 14.17
CA VAL A 147 6.82 24.97 13.71
C VAL A 147 6.55 24.96 12.22
N ALA A 148 7.24 24.14 11.46
CA ALA A 148 6.94 23.90 10.07
C ALA A 148 5.75 22.94 9.97
N TYR A 149 4.73 23.29 9.21
CA TYR A 149 3.63 22.41 8.85
C TYR A 149 3.73 22.05 7.37
N VAL A 150 3.86 20.77 7.07
CA VAL A 150 4.08 20.23 5.71
C VAL A 150 3.06 19.14 5.45
N ARG A 151 2.17 19.36 4.50
CA ARG A 151 1.16 18.38 4.08
C ARG A 151 1.59 17.71 2.79
N TYR A 152 1.44 16.39 2.73
CA TYR A 152 1.70 15.54 1.56
C TYR A 152 0.51 14.60 1.34
N ASP A 153 -0.31 14.90 0.33
CA ASP A 153 -1.62 14.29 0.16
C ASP A 153 -1.57 12.91 -0.51
N SER A 154 -0.52 12.57 -1.25
CA SER A 154 -0.45 11.29 -1.94
C SER A 154 0.97 10.88 -2.29
N PHE A 155 1.35 9.65 -1.96
CA PHE A 155 2.61 9.03 -2.41
C PHE A 155 2.62 8.67 -3.91
N GLU A 156 1.53 8.84 -4.63
CA GLU A 156 1.52 8.76 -6.11
C GLU A 156 2.26 9.94 -6.75
N ASN A 157 2.21 11.10 -6.10
CA ASN A 157 2.89 12.29 -6.55
C ASN A 157 4.39 12.17 -6.33
N THR A 158 5.17 12.20 -7.42
CA THR A 158 6.62 12.09 -7.36
C THR A 158 7.23 13.24 -6.58
N ILE A 159 8.10 12.92 -5.64
CA ILE A 159 8.92 13.89 -4.90
C ILE A 159 10.37 13.81 -5.37
N SER A 160 11.10 14.91 -5.24
CA SER A 160 12.53 14.97 -5.55
C SER A 160 13.32 15.47 -4.35
N GLU A 161 14.60 15.10 -4.31
CA GLU A 161 15.52 15.58 -3.28
C GLU A 161 15.60 17.10 -3.24
N ALA A 162 15.57 17.77 -4.40
CA ALA A 162 15.62 19.22 -4.50
C ALA A 162 14.40 19.88 -3.82
N VAL A 163 13.22 19.27 -3.95
CA VAL A 163 11.99 19.73 -3.27
C VAL A 163 12.16 19.62 -1.75
N LEU A 164 12.63 18.49 -1.24
CA LEU A 164 12.83 18.29 0.20
C LEU A 164 13.91 19.23 0.76
N LYS A 165 15.04 19.38 0.08
CA LYS A 165 16.11 20.35 0.45
C LYS A 165 15.55 21.77 0.54
N ASN A 166 14.72 22.17 -0.40
CA ASN A 166 14.07 23.50 -0.40
C ASN A 166 13.16 23.70 0.82
N ILE A 167 12.30 22.71 1.11
CA ILE A 167 11.39 22.76 2.26
C ILE A 167 12.17 22.83 3.58
N VAL A 168 13.14 21.92 3.78
CA VAL A 168 13.96 21.90 4.99
C VAL A 168 14.73 23.21 5.17
N ASN A 169 15.33 23.75 4.10
CA ASN A 169 16.05 25.01 4.17
C ASN A 169 15.13 26.19 4.47
N ARG A 170 13.91 26.23 3.92
CA ARG A 170 12.92 27.26 4.19
C ARG A 170 12.56 27.34 5.68
N TYR A 171 12.45 26.21 6.34
CA TYR A 171 12.04 26.09 7.74
C TYR A 171 13.22 25.75 8.68
N LYS A 172 14.43 26.05 8.27
CA LYS A 172 15.65 25.77 9.07
C LYS A 172 15.64 26.40 10.45
N ASP A 173 14.95 27.55 10.62
CA ASP A 173 14.87 28.28 11.89
C ASP A 173 13.70 27.81 12.77
N CYS A 174 12.79 26.95 12.27
CA CYS A 174 11.76 26.30 13.07
C CYS A 174 12.35 25.33 14.09
N GLN A 175 11.67 25.11 15.19
CA GLN A 175 12.10 24.18 16.25
C GLN A 175 11.83 22.72 15.88
N GLY A 176 10.90 22.46 14.97
CA GLY A 176 10.60 21.14 14.42
C GLY A 176 9.61 21.23 13.26
N MET A 177 9.14 20.05 12.84
CA MET A 177 8.29 19.91 11.66
C MET A 177 7.11 18.96 11.95
N ILE A 178 5.95 19.31 11.45
CA ILE A 178 4.80 18.41 11.32
C ILE A 178 4.73 17.97 9.86
N ILE A 179 4.68 16.66 9.63
CA ILE A 179 4.40 16.04 8.33
C ILE A 179 2.99 15.46 8.40
N ASP A 180 2.01 16.11 7.76
CA ASP A 180 0.63 15.65 7.78
C ASP A 180 0.36 14.72 6.60
N LEU A 181 0.11 13.45 6.92
CA LEU A 181 -0.20 12.36 6.00
C LEU A 181 -1.62 11.82 6.20
N ARG A 182 -2.47 12.50 6.94
CA ARG A 182 -3.86 12.08 7.13
C ARG A 182 -4.59 12.05 5.81
N GLN A 183 -5.39 11.01 5.57
CA GLN A 183 -6.12 10.77 4.31
C GLN A 183 -5.21 10.53 3.08
N ASN A 184 -3.92 10.31 3.26
CA ASN A 184 -3.00 9.91 2.20
C ASN A 184 -3.10 8.40 1.96
N SER A 185 -3.74 7.97 0.87
CA SER A 185 -4.00 6.56 0.54
C SER A 185 -2.77 5.78 0.07
N GLY A 186 -1.59 6.38 0.07
CA GLY A 186 -0.35 5.73 -0.34
C GLY A 186 0.07 6.05 -1.77
N GLY A 187 0.75 5.10 -2.42
CA GLY A 187 1.32 5.22 -3.76
C GLY A 187 2.71 4.58 -3.86
N SER A 188 3.69 5.28 -4.39
CA SER A 188 5.03 4.74 -4.67
C SER A 188 5.88 4.57 -3.42
N ILE A 189 6.38 3.35 -3.19
CA ILE A 189 7.36 3.02 -2.13
C ILE A 189 8.68 3.80 -2.31
N ASN A 190 9.06 4.14 -3.54
CA ASN A 190 10.26 4.93 -3.79
C ASN A 190 10.21 6.31 -3.11
N ASN A 191 9.02 6.90 -2.98
CA ASN A 191 8.85 8.18 -2.30
C ASN A 191 9.10 8.08 -0.79
N ILE A 192 8.87 6.91 -0.18
CA ILE A 192 9.23 6.65 1.23
C ILE A 192 10.74 6.84 1.42
N ARG A 193 11.53 6.18 0.57
CA ARG A 193 13.00 6.26 0.63
C ARG A 193 13.50 7.69 0.46
N ILE A 194 12.91 8.45 -0.47
CA ILE A 194 13.27 9.85 -0.70
C ILE A 194 12.89 10.69 0.52
N LEU A 195 11.71 10.50 1.09
CA LEU A 195 11.26 11.25 2.28
C LEU A 195 12.12 10.93 3.51
N LEU A 196 12.52 9.66 3.69
CA LEU A 196 13.43 9.26 4.78
C LEU A 196 14.85 9.79 4.61
N SER A 197 15.28 10.13 3.39
CA SER A 197 16.66 10.55 3.11
C SER A 197 17.06 11.92 3.69
N ILE A 198 16.11 12.65 4.30
CA ILE A 198 16.44 13.88 5.05
C ILE A 198 16.95 13.58 6.48
N PHE A 199 16.72 12.36 6.99
CA PHE A 199 17.10 11.94 8.33
C PHE A 199 18.46 11.23 8.33
N ASP A 200 18.97 10.99 9.54
CA ASP A 200 20.15 10.17 9.74
C ASP A 200 19.77 8.69 9.67
N ASN A 201 20.17 8.04 8.59
CA ASN A 201 19.70 6.68 8.30
C ASN A 201 20.66 5.58 8.77
N HIS A 202 21.97 5.78 8.73
CA HIS A 202 23.03 4.82 9.12
C HIS A 202 22.71 3.33 8.87
N LYS A 203 22.05 3.01 7.74
CA LYS A 203 21.58 1.65 7.40
C LYS A 203 20.76 0.97 8.48
N GLN A 204 20.06 1.74 9.31
CA GLN A 204 19.22 1.15 10.36
C GLN A 204 18.12 0.25 9.76
N PRO A 205 17.75 -0.83 10.44
CA PRO A 205 16.63 -1.66 10.03
C PRO A 205 15.32 -0.87 10.12
N LEU A 206 14.49 -0.98 9.09
CA LEU A 206 13.18 -0.35 9.02
C LEU A 206 12.05 -1.34 9.31
N TYR A 207 12.14 -2.53 8.73
CA TYR A 207 11.21 -3.65 8.92
C TYR A 207 11.83 -4.92 8.35
N ALA A 208 11.20 -6.05 8.61
CA ALA A 208 11.49 -7.29 7.91
C ALA A 208 10.29 -7.68 7.01
N THR A 209 10.55 -8.38 5.92
CA THR A 209 9.54 -8.85 4.99
C THR A 209 9.76 -10.32 4.65
N GLN A 210 8.67 -11.02 4.33
CA GLN A 210 8.68 -12.37 3.79
C GLN A 210 7.60 -12.49 2.70
N ILE A 211 7.82 -13.38 1.76
CA ILE A 211 6.95 -13.57 0.59
C ILE A 211 6.31 -14.96 0.67
N LYS A 212 5.06 -15.07 0.31
CA LYS A 212 4.37 -16.35 0.14
C LYS A 212 5.15 -17.24 -0.83
N SER A 213 5.55 -18.45 -0.41
CA SER A 213 6.47 -19.31 -1.16
C SER A 213 5.97 -20.74 -1.42
N GLY A 214 4.88 -21.16 -0.83
CA GLY A 214 4.32 -22.50 -0.95
C GLY A 214 2.80 -22.49 -0.95
N LYS A 215 2.20 -23.70 -1.00
CA LYS A 215 0.74 -23.89 -1.00
C LYS A 215 0.13 -23.77 0.39
N GLU A 216 0.88 -24.15 1.43
CA GLU A 216 0.40 -24.07 2.81
C GLU A 216 0.27 -22.59 3.23
N HIS A 217 -0.74 -22.26 4.01
CA HIS A 217 -1.04 -20.87 4.39
C HIS A 217 0.10 -20.20 5.21
N ASP A 218 0.90 -20.98 5.91
CA ASP A 218 2.05 -20.54 6.69
C ASP A 218 3.40 -20.66 5.95
N ALA A 219 3.39 -21.10 4.68
CA ALA A 219 4.60 -21.23 3.88
C ALA A 219 5.06 -19.88 3.33
N PHE A 220 6.16 -19.37 3.87
CA PHE A 220 6.80 -18.11 3.47
C PHE A 220 8.30 -18.33 3.25
N THR A 221 8.94 -17.39 2.55
CA THR A 221 10.40 -17.28 2.50
C THR A 221 10.94 -16.94 3.88
N ASP A 222 12.26 -17.06 4.07
CA ASP A 222 12.93 -16.50 5.23
C ASP A 222 12.65 -14.99 5.33
N LEU A 223 12.67 -14.48 6.57
CA LEU A 223 12.54 -13.05 6.83
C LEU A 223 13.77 -12.30 6.31
N GLU A 224 13.53 -11.33 5.45
CA GLU A 224 14.54 -10.44 4.90
C GLU A 224 14.42 -9.05 5.52
N THR A 225 15.50 -8.57 6.14
CA THR A 225 15.51 -7.23 6.76
C THR A 225 15.70 -6.15 5.69
N VAL A 226 14.79 -5.21 5.67
CA VAL A 226 14.87 -4.00 4.84
C VAL A 226 15.46 -2.88 5.68
N CYS A 227 16.59 -2.34 5.22
CA CYS A 227 17.30 -1.25 5.90
C CYS A 227 17.15 0.08 5.15
N ALA A 228 17.26 1.18 5.89
CA ALA A 228 17.40 2.50 5.31
C ALA A 228 18.65 2.58 4.41
N THR A 229 18.62 3.44 3.41
CA THR A 229 19.81 3.73 2.60
C THR A 229 20.80 4.55 3.40
N ASP A 230 22.11 4.32 3.19
CA ASP A 230 23.20 5.04 3.87
C ASP A 230 23.40 6.48 3.34
N THR A 231 22.38 7.03 2.72
CA THR A 231 22.46 8.35 2.08
C THR A 231 21.52 9.33 2.77
N CYS A 232 22.11 10.41 3.30
CA CYS A 232 21.38 11.62 3.64
C CYS A 232 21.56 12.65 2.53
N ILE A 233 20.46 13.23 2.04
CA ILE A 233 20.51 14.25 0.98
C ILE A 233 20.92 15.63 1.51
N LEU A 234 20.85 15.84 2.83
CA LEU A 234 21.25 17.08 3.47
C LEU A 234 22.73 17.02 3.89
N GLU A 235 23.40 18.16 3.93
CA GLU A 235 24.77 18.26 4.49
C GLU A 235 24.81 17.86 5.98
N THR A 236 23.75 18.18 6.71
CA THR A 236 23.53 17.75 8.09
C THR A 236 22.14 17.14 8.18
N PRO A 237 22.01 15.91 8.68
CA PRO A 237 20.71 15.25 8.84
C PRO A 237 19.74 16.08 9.67
N TYR A 238 18.44 15.97 9.35
CA TYR A 238 17.40 16.66 10.10
C TYR A 238 17.16 15.97 11.44
N ASN A 239 17.69 16.56 12.52
CA ASN A 239 17.67 15.98 13.86
C ASN A 239 16.65 16.65 14.81
N LYS A 240 15.90 17.67 14.32
CA LYS A 240 14.86 18.31 15.13
C LYS A 240 13.64 17.40 15.29
N PRO A 241 12.78 17.63 16.30
CA PRO A 241 11.54 16.88 16.44
C PRO A 241 10.67 16.92 15.20
N VAL A 242 10.11 15.75 14.82
CA VAL A 242 9.18 15.59 13.70
C VAL A 242 7.92 14.86 14.21
N ALA A 243 6.78 15.51 14.07
CA ALA A 243 5.49 14.87 14.28
C ALA A 243 4.89 14.43 12.94
N VAL A 244 4.60 13.15 12.77
CA VAL A 244 3.91 12.63 11.60
C VAL A 244 2.45 12.40 11.96
N LEU A 245 1.54 13.08 11.28
CA LEU A 245 0.10 12.90 11.51
C LEU A 245 -0.45 11.82 10.61
N ILE A 246 -1.14 10.85 11.20
CA ILE A 246 -1.77 9.72 10.51
C ILE A 246 -3.22 9.53 10.96
N ASP A 247 -4.01 8.88 10.13
CA ASP A 247 -5.36 8.44 10.43
C ASP A 247 -5.72 7.17 9.62
N ARG A 248 -6.96 6.70 9.72
CA ARG A 248 -7.41 5.52 8.98
C ARG A 248 -7.34 5.67 7.46
N GLY A 249 -7.29 6.90 6.95
CA GLY A 249 -7.05 7.21 5.54
C GLY A 249 -5.58 7.10 5.12
N SER A 250 -4.65 7.06 6.08
CA SER A 250 -3.22 6.84 5.85
C SER A 250 -2.96 5.37 5.55
N TYR A 251 -2.88 4.98 4.28
CA TYR A 251 -2.88 3.58 3.84
C TYR A 251 -1.67 3.21 2.99
N SER A 252 -1.34 1.93 2.86
CA SER A 252 -0.32 1.40 1.94
C SER A 252 1.05 2.09 2.15
N ALA A 253 1.62 2.75 1.14
CA ALA A 253 2.92 3.43 1.24
C ALA A 253 2.97 4.44 2.40
N THR A 254 1.86 5.07 2.78
CA THR A 254 1.77 5.95 3.94
C THR A 254 1.91 5.18 5.25
N SER A 255 1.27 4.02 5.38
CA SER A 255 1.45 3.12 6.53
C SER A 255 2.88 2.57 6.60
N PHE A 256 3.49 2.24 5.45
CA PHE A 256 4.91 1.85 5.38
C PHE A 256 5.82 2.98 5.85
N PHE A 257 5.57 4.23 5.44
CA PHE A 257 6.34 5.36 5.95
C PHE A 257 6.21 5.51 7.46
N ALA A 258 4.98 5.46 7.99
CA ALA A 258 4.72 5.51 9.43
C ALA A 258 5.47 4.37 10.16
N LEU A 259 5.42 3.14 9.63
CA LEU A 259 6.15 1.99 10.16
C LEU A 259 7.66 2.25 10.20
N CYS A 260 8.23 2.73 9.09
CA CYS A 260 9.66 3.03 8.99
C CYS A 260 10.12 4.09 10.00
N THR A 261 9.25 5.03 10.38
CA THR A 261 9.61 6.09 11.34
C THR A 261 9.74 5.60 12.78
N MET A 262 9.27 4.40 13.12
CA MET A 262 9.40 3.82 14.48
C MET A 262 10.86 3.66 14.93
N GLY A 263 11.81 3.56 13.99
CA GLY A 263 13.24 3.49 14.29
C GLY A 263 13.94 4.85 14.55
N TYR A 264 13.22 5.97 14.38
CA TYR A 264 13.82 7.31 14.50
C TYR A 264 13.44 7.98 15.82
N PRO A 265 14.39 8.24 16.73
CA PRO A 265 14.11 8.73 18.10
C PRO A 265 13.52 10.15 18.13
N ASN A 266 13.75 10.95 17.08
CA ASN A 266 13.24 12.30 16.94
C ASN A 266 11.89 12.38 16.22
N ILE A 267 11.29 11.24 15.83
CA ILE A 267 10.00 11.19 15.13
C ILE A 267 8.94 10.56 16.03
N ARG A 268 7.75 11.15 16.09
CA ARG A 268 6.57 10.58 16.74
C ARG A 268 5.36 10.62 15.83
N LEU A 269 4.52 9.59 15.94
CA LEU A 269 3.25 9.49 15.21
C LEU A 269 2.12 10.03 16.07
N PHE A 270 1.31 10.93 15.51
CA PHE A 270 0.14 11.53 16.16
C PHE A 270 -1.12 11.23 15.35
N GLY A 271 -2.26 11.16 16.03
CA GLY A 271 -3.57 11.00 15.43
C GLY A 271 -4.23 9.68 15.74
N ASP A 272 -4.74 8.95 14.76
CA ASP A 272 -5.32 7.62 14.95
C ASP A 272 -4.45 6.55 14.27
N TYR A 273 -4.78 5.27 14.47
CA TYR A 273 -4.14 4.18 13.73
C TYR A 273 -4.16 4.46 12.24
N SER A 274 -3.10 4.07 11.53
CA SER A 274 -3.12 4.10 10.08
C SER A 274 -4.14 3.10 9.50
N GLY A 275 -4.38 3.14 8.22
CA GLY A 275 -5.28 2.21 7.52
C GLY A 275 -4.69 0.81 7.33
N GLY A 276 -3.38 0.63 7.53
CA GLY A 276 -2.71 -0.63 7.26
C GLY A 276 -2.29 -0.81 5.81
N GLY A 277 -2.48 -2.02 5.25
CA GLY A 277 -2.05 -2.33 3.89
C GLY A 277 -0.55 -2.49 3.75
N LEU A 278 0.06 -3.24 4.66
CA LEU A 278 1.50 -3.48 4.73
C LEU A 278 1.95 -4.74 3.96
N GLY A 279 1.03 -5.35 3.21
CA GLY A 279 1.33 -6.38 2.23
C GLY A 279 1.51 -5.79 0.85
N LEU A 280 2.61 -6.13 0.17
CA LEU A 280 2.77 -5.74 -1.23
C LEU A 280 1.87 -6.62 -2.10
N PRO A 281 1.01 -6.03 -2.94
CA PRO A 281 0.16 -6.80 -3.81
C PRO A 281 0.90 -7.31 -5.04
N ASN A 282 0.51 -8.49 -5.48
CA ASN A 282 0.81 -9.03 -6.80
C ASN A 282 -0.49 -9.47 -7.46
N GLY A 283 -0.47 -9.71 -8.74
CA GLY A 283 -1.66 -10.07 -9.48
C GLY A 283 -1.36 -10.88 -10.73
N GLY A 284 -2.42 -11.22 -11.42
CA GLY A 284 -2.38 -11.99 -12.66
C GLY A 284 -3.67 -11.90 -13.45
N ALA A 285 -3.70 -12.53 -14.61
CA ALA A 285 -4.89 -12.66 -15.42
C ALA A 285 -5.64 -13.97 -15.11
N LEU A 286 -6.97 -13.90 -15.09
CA LEU A 286 -7.86 -15.04 -15.08
C LEU A 286 -8.03 -15.59 -16.51
N PRO A 287 -8.44 -16.85 -16.68
CA PRO A 287 -8.64 -17.47 -18.00
C PRO A 287 -9.59 -16.68 -18.93
N ASN A 288 -10.56 -15.99 -18.37
CA ASN A 288 -11.53 -15.15 -19.10
C ASN A 288 -11.02 -13.72 -19.40
N GLY A 289 -9.76 -13.39 -19.03
CA GLY A 289 -9.12 -12.10 -19.28
C GLY A 289 -9.33 -11.04 -18.18
N TRP A 290 -10.05 -11.34 -17.10
CA TRP A 290 -10.07 -10.46 -15.94
C TRP A 290 -8.72 -10.47 -15.23
N VAL A 291 -8.43 -9.40 -14.48
CA VAL A 291 -7.19 -9.26 -13.72
C VAL A 291 -7.52 -9.27 -12.22
N TYR A 292 -6.78 -10.03 -11.45
CA TYR A 292 -6.87 -10.03 -9.99
C TYR A 292 -5.60 -9.46 -9.36
N ARG A 293 -5.74 -8.95 -8.15
CA ARG A 293 -4.65 -8.46 -7.32
C ARG A 293 -4.95 -8.77 -5.86
N PHE A 294 -3.95 -9.17 -5.08
CA PHE A 294 -4.02 -9.33 -3.63
C PHE A 294 -2.62 -9.35 -3.00
N SER A 295 -2.54 -9.13 -1.68
CA SER A 295 -1.28 -9.08 -0.93
C SER A 295 -0.60 -10.45 -0.85
N ILE A 296 0.67 -10.53 -1.25
CA ILE A 296 1.49 -11.75 -1.22
C ILE A 296 2.68 -11.69 -0.26
N THR A 297 2.93 -10.54 0.37
CA THR A 297 4.02 -10.36 1.32
C THR A 297 3.49 -10.06 2.70
N ARG A 298 4.29 -10.39 3.74
CA ARG A 298 4.10 -9.95 5.11
C ARG A 298 5.19 -9.00 5.52
N THR A 299 4.82 -7.94 6.22
CA THR A 299 5.76 -6.99 6.81
C THR A 299 5.70 -7.10 8.32
N ILE A 300 6.87 -7.24 8.93
CA ILE A 300 7.06 -7.29 10.38
C ILE A 300 7.84 -6.05 10.80
N ALA A 301 7.29 -5.28 11.71
CA ALA A 301 7.93 -4.09 12.24
C ALA A 301 9.18 -4.42 13.06
N ILE A 302 10.00 -3.44 13.36
CA ILE A 302 11.23 -3.60 14.16
C ILE A 302 10.98 -4.09 15.58
N ASP A 303 9.77 -3.91 16.10
CA ASP A 303 9.32 -4.41 17.40
C ASP A 303 8.74 -5.85 17.35
N GLY A 304 8.78 -6.49 16.18
CA GLY A 304 8.32 -7.86 15.94
C GLY A 304 6.83 -8.01 15.66
N HIS A 305 6.05 -6.93 15.58
CA HIS A 305 4.61 -6.99 15.34
C HIS A 305 4.26 -6.86 13.85
N ASN A 306 3.14 -7.48 13.48
CA ASN A 306 2.50 -7.25 12.18
C ASN A 306 1.40 -6.19 12.34
N TYR A 307 1.56 -5.09 11.62
CA TYR A 307 0.62 -3.96 11.64
C TYR A 307 -0.23 -3.85 10.36
N GLU A 308 -0.53 -4.97 9.72
CA GLU A 308 -1.39 -4.99 8.51
C GLU A 308 -2.74 -4.29 8.73
N ASN A 309 -3.30 -4.36 9.93
CA ASN A 309 -4.55 -3.70 10.28
C ASN A 309 -4.41 -2.25 10.76
N GLY A 310 -3.19 -1.69 10.70
CA GLY A 310 -2.88 -0.30 11.02
C GLY A 310 -1.72 -0.12 11.99
N VAL A 311 -0.80 0.77 11.66
CA VAL A 311 0.30 1.21 12.52
C VAL A 311 -0.26 2.08 13.64
N PRO A 312 0.02 1.79 14.92
CA PRO A 312 -0.44 2.60 16.03
C PRO A 312 0.28 3.96 16.07
N PRO A 313 -0.41 5.06 16.41
CA PRO A 313 0.26 6.32 16.71
C PRO A 313 1.03 6.23 18.02
N THR A 314 2.11 7.00 18.17
CA THR A 314 2.80 7.18 19.46
C THR A 314 1.89 7.89 20.46
N GLU A 315 1.15 8.87 19.98
CA GLU A 315 0.12 9.60 20.74
C GLU A 315 -1.21 9.60 20.00
N ARG A 316 -2.19 8.92 20.59
CA ARG A 316 -3.52 8.86 20.01
C ARG A 316 -4.30 10.12 20.33
N VAL A 317 -4.59 10.91 19.31
CA VAL A 317 -5.36 12.16 19.38
C VAL A 317 -6.46 12.10 18.35
N ILE A 318 -7.72 12.10 18.79
CA ILE A 318 -8.88 12.11 17.90
C ILE A 318 -9.36 13.54 17.73
N LEU A 319 -9.72 13.91 16.51
CA LEU A 319 -10.22 15.22 16.17
C LEU A 319 -11.49 15.53 16.97
N ASP A 320 -11.48 16.63 17.71
CA ASP A 320 -12.60 17.06 18.53
C ASP A 320 -13.51 18.01 17.72
N PRO A 321 -14.78 17.63 17.48
CA PRO A 321 -15.73 18.52 16.79
C PRO A 321 -15.91 19.88 17.46
N THR A 322 -15.72 19.98 18.77
CA THR A 322 -15.79 21.25 19.50
C THR A 322 -14.62 22.18 19.12
N CYS A 323 -13.41 21.62 18.99
CA CYS A 323 -12.24 22.34 18.51
C CYS A 323 -12.44 22.76 17.03
N VAL A 324 -12.93 21.85 16.19
CA VAL A 324 -13.23 22.12 14.77
C VAL A 324 -14.21 23.30 14.62
N ALA A 325 -15.26 23.35 15.43
CA ALA A 325 -16.21 24.46 15.43
C ALA A 325 -15.56 25.81 15.77
N GLN A 326 -14.44 25.80 16.46
CA GLN A 326 -13.61 26.97 16.79
C GLN A 326 -12.52 27.26 15.76
N GLY A 327 -12.42 26.44 14.69
CA GLY A 327 -11.37 26.54 13.69
C GLY A 327 -10.03 25.94 14.15
N ILE A 328 -10.05 25.03 15.11
CA ILE A 328 -8.85 24.42 15.70
C ILE A 328 -8.80 22.93 15.33
N ASP A 329 -7.67 22.49 14.84
CA ASP A 329 -7.34 21.06 14.69
C ASP A 329 -6.49 20.62 15.90
N ASN A 330 -7.13 20.00 16.87
CA ASN A 330 -6.47 19.60 18.12
C ASN A 330 -5.38 18.54 17.91
N VAL A 331 -5.36 17.83 16.77
CA VAL A 331 -4.29 16.90 16.43
C VAL A 331 -3.02 17.67 16.03
N ILE A 332 -3.16 18.69 15.19
CA ILE A 332 -2.04 19.60 14.81
C ILE A 332 -1.55 20.34 16.07
N GLU A 333 -2.44 20.81 16.92
CA GLU A 333 -2.07 21.54 18.14
C GLU A 333 -1.27 20.67 19.11
N ALA A 334 -1.71 19.41 19.37
CA ALA A 334 -0.98 18.46 20.19
C ALA A 334 0.43 18.15 19.65
N ALA A 335 0.53 17.96 18.35
CA ALA A 335 1.81 17.73 17.66
C ALA A 335 2.75 18.96 17.77
N ALA A 336 2.20 20.17 17.61
CA ALA A 336 2.95 21.41 17.73
C ALA A 336 3.41 21.66 19.18
N ASP A 337 2.57 21.37 20.14
CA ASP A 337 2.93 21.49 21.58
C ASP A 337 4.06 20.54 21.95
N TRP A 338 4.03 19.28 21.47
CA TRP A 338 5.15 18.35 21.68
C TRP A 338 6.47 18.84 21.06
N ILE A 339 6.43 19.47 19.88
CA ILE A 339 7.63 20.03 19.21
C ILE A 339 8.22 21.19 20.02
N LEU A 340 7.38 21.96 20.69
CA LEU A 340 7.78 23.19 21.40
C LEU A 340 8.20 22.96 22.87
N ASN A 341 7.92 21.78 23.44
CA ASN A 341 8.28 21.37 24.80
C ASN A 341 9.55 20.52 24.83
#